data_603647f299a39c3d153a5b268eb40f80
#
_entry.id   603647f299a39c3d153a5b268eb40f80
#
_cell.length_a   1.000
_cell.length_b   1.000
_cell.length_c   1.000
_cell.angle_alpha   90.00
_cell.angle_beta   90.00
_cell.angle_gamma   90.00
#
_symmetry.space_group_name_H-M   'P 1'
#
loop_
_entity.id
_entity.type
_entity.pdbx_description
1 polymer ?
#
loop_
_entity_poly.entity_id
_entity_poly.type
_entity_poly.pdbx_seq_one_letter_code
_entity_poly.pdbx_strand_id
1 'polypeptide(L)'
;MSDNNSGIKASKRRQMEARRRRLRRRKRKRAMLLGGMLCTVCLILFGTIYGISHLLHKHADTKEAVKTSPKQTAKSKDTSSSKEKIDTSAVKTQELVINTDTNSDKKKKGSSSKGPTTITISSMGDCTLGTDESFDQSTSFNAYYNEYGADYFFKNVRSILEADDLSVVNFEGTLTEETSRADKTFAFKGPAKYTDILTGSSVEAANIANNHSKDYGTKSQEDTIKNLSNAGIATFGYENVVVVDVKGIKVGLTGIYELAEHEQKATQIKENIQALKDAGAQIIIVNFHWGIEKEYTPNATQKKLAHLAIDEGADLVIGHHPHVLEGIEKYNGKYIAYSLGNFCFGGNKNPSDKDTMIFQQTFTIDTDGKVADDDNINIIPCSLSSSSNKNDYCPTPLEGDEAERVRQKIEKYSEGL
;
A
#
# COMPACT_ATOMS: atom_id res chain seq x y z
N MET A 1 18.94 41.03 -37.27
CA MET A 1 18.22 39.82 -36.76
C MET A 1 18.14 39.71 -35.20
N SER A 2 18.50 40.75 -34.44
CA SER A 2 18.50 40.72 -32.95
C SER A 2 17.23 41.23 -32.28
N ASP A 3 16.36 41.97 -32.93
CA ASP A 3 15.22 42.64 -32.29
C ASP A 3 13.94 41.78 -32.12
N ASN A 4 13.82 40.68 -32.85
CA ASN A 4 12.61 39.84 -32.81
C ASN A 4 12.56 38.89 -31.57
N ASN A 5 13.71 38.64 -30.93
CA ASN A 5 13.79 37.71 -29.80
C ASN A 5 13.44 38.38 -28.46
N SER A 6 13.60 39.70 -28.35
CA SER A 6 13.28 40.46 -27.12
C SER A 6 11.75 40.63 -26.96
N GLY A 7 11.01 40.86 -28.06
CA GLY A 7 9.56 40.99 -28.06
C GLY A 7 8.84 39.70 -27.65
N ILE A 8 9.32 38.54 -28.12
CA ILE A 8 8.72 37.24 -27.81
C ILE A 8 8.95 36.86 -26.33
N LYS A 9 10.11 37.21 -25.76
CA LYS A 9 10.38 36.99 -24.33
C LYS A 9 9.53 37.87 -23.45
N ALA A 10 9.32 39.13 -23.82
CA ALA A 10 8.46 40.07 -23.09
C ALA A 10 6.97 39.66 -23.14
N SER A 11 6.48 39.17 -24.27
CA SER A 11 5.11 38.65 -24.42
C SER A 11 4.86 37.42 -23.56
N LYS A 12 5.77 36.41 -23.57
CA LYS A 12 5.67 35.22 -22.72
C LYS A 12 5.71 35.57 -21.23
N ARG A 13 6.53 36.53 -20.81
CA ARG A 13 6.60 36.99 -19.42
C ARG A 13 5.27 37.63 -18.97
N ARG A 14 4.67 38.50 -19.80
CA ARG A 14 3.34 39.09 -19.53
C ARG A 14 2.23 38.03 -19.44
N GLN A 15 2.23 37.02 -20.31
CA GLN A 15 1.28 35.91 -20.23
C GLN A 15 1.44 35.07 -18.94
N MET A 16 2.67 34.77 -18.53
CA MET A 16 2.91 34.09 -17.27
C MET A 16 2.49 34.89 -16.04
N GLU A 17 2.74 36.21 -16.02
CA GLU A 17 2.29 37.07 -14.93
C GLU A 17 0.74 37.18 -14.87
N ALA A 18 0.08 37.26 -16.00
CA ALA A 18 -1.39 37.24 -16.07
C ALA A 18 -1.98 35.92 -15.57
N ARG A 19 -1.35 34.78 -15.93
CA ARG A 19 -1.73 33.43 -15.41
C ARG A 19 -1.54 33.33 -13.90
N ARG A 20 -0.41 33.83 -13.36
CA ARG A 20 -0.15 33.87 -11.91
C ARG A 20 -1.17 34.72 -11.16
N ARG A 21 -1.57 35.89 -11.70
CA ARG A 21 -2.62 36.76 -11.11
C ARG A 21 -3.99 36.05 -11.10
N ARG A 22 -4.36 35.33 -12.19
CA ARG A 22 -5.63 34.55 -12.25
C ARG A 22 -5.63 33.41 -11.21
N LEU A 23 -4.52 32.68 -11.04
CA LEU A 23 -4.38 31.62 -10.04
C LEU A 23 -4.47 32.16 -8.60
N ARG A 24 -3.82 33.30 -8.30
CA ARG A 24 -3.94 33.94 -6.99
C ARG A 24 -5.36 34.41 -6.68
N ARG A 25 -6.11 34.92 -7.69
CA ARG A 25 -7.52 35.28 -7.51
C ARG A 25 -8.41 34.06 -7.26
N ARG A 26 -8.17 32.93 -7.94
CA ARG A 26 -8.90 31.68 -7.71
C ARG A 26 -8.61 31.12 -6.31
N LYS A 27 -7.35 31.11 -5.85
CA LYS A 27 -6.99 30.69 -4.48
C LYS A 27 -7.67 31.55 -3.41
N ARG A 28 -7.68 32.89 -3.58
CA ARG A 28 -8.39 33.80 -2.65
C ARG A 28 -9.89 33.57 -2.62
N LYS A 29 -10.54 33.33 -3.77
CA LYS A 29 -11.98 33.02 -3.81
C LYS A 29 -12.28 31.67 -3.13
N ARG A 30 -11.45 30.64 -3.32
CA ARG A 30 -11.61 29.35 -2.63
C ARG A 30 -11.39 29.47 -1.11
N ALA A 31 -10.40 30.25 -0.68
CA ALA A 31 -10.17 30.50 0.75
C ALA A 31 -11.33 31.27 1.41
N MET A 32 -11.93 32.24 0.72
CA MET A 32 -13.13 32.95 1.22
C MET A 32 -14.36 32.02 1.29
N LEU A 33 -14.56 31.15 0.30
CA LEU A 33 -15.65 30.15 0.32
C LEU A 33 -15.49 29.14 1.46
N LEU A 34 -14.28 28.61 1.67
CA LEU A 34 -13.97 27.68 2.76
C LEU A 34 -14.11 28.38 4.12
N GLY A 35 -13.66 29.62 4.28
CA GLY A 35 -13.84 30.40 5.51
C GLY A 35 -15.33 30.67 5.81
N GLY A 36 -16.14 30.99 4.79
CA GLY A 36 -17.58 31.14 4.94
C GLY A 36 -18.31 29.85 5.33
N MET A 37 -17.92 28.69 4.74
CA MET A 37 -18.45 27.38 5.14
C MET A 37 -18.07 27.01 6.58
N LEU A 38 -16.84 27.28 7.00
CA LEU A 38 -16.38 27.00 8.37
C LEU A 38 -17.19 27.84 9.39
N CYS A 39 -17.43 29.12 9.12
CA CYS A 39 -18.25 29.98 9.97
C CYS A 39 -19.71 29.48 10.09
N THR A 40 -20.30 29.00 8.98
CA THR A 40 -21.67 28.44 9.02
C THR A 40 -21.75 27.13 9.81
N VAL A 41 -20.76 26.26 9.67
CA VAL A 41 -20.67 25.02 10.48
C VAL A 41 -20.49 25.33 11.97
N CYS A 42 -19.63 26.29 12.33
CA CYS A 42 -19.47 26.73 13.71
C CYS A 42 -20.76 27.31 14.31
N LEU A 43 -21.53 28.09 13.52
CA LEU A 43 -22.82 28.63 13.99
C LEU A 43 -23.87 27.54 14.19
N ILE A 44 -23.91 26.51 13.35
CA ILE A 44 -24.82 25.37 13.50
C ILE A 44 -24.43 24.54 14.74
N LEU A 45 -23.13 24.28 14.94
CA LEU A 45 -22.65 23.56 16.13
C LEU A 45 -22.92 24.32 17.43
N PHE A 46 -22.75 25.65 17.44
CA PHE A 46 -23.07 26.49 18.59
C PHE A 46 -24.57 26.46 18.88
N GLY A 47 -25.41 26.53 17.86
CA GLY A 47 -26.89 26.46 17.99
C GLY A 47 -27.37 25.12 18.55
N THR A 48 -26.74 24.01 18.11
CA THR A 48 -27.08 22.66 18.59
C THR A 48 -26.64 22.43 20.04
N ILE A 49 -25.44 22.89 20.42
CA ILE A 49 -24.92 22.78 21.79
C ILE A 49 -25.77 23.63 22.73
N TYR A 50 -26.16 24.85 22.34
CA TYR A 50 -27.03 25.73 23.12
C TYR A 50 -28.43 25.14 23.26
N GLY A 51 -29.00 24.54 22.21
CA GLY A 51 -30.29 23.87 22.25
C GLY A 51 -30.32 22.64 23.17
N ILE A 52 -29.27 21.82 23.14
CA ILE A 52 -29.13 20.64 24.01
C ILE A 52 -28.95 21.05 25.48
N SER A 53 -28.11 22.07 25.74
CA SER A 53 -27.92 22.62 27.09
C SER A 53 -29.25 23.16 27.68
N HIS A 54 -30.08 23.83 26.86
CA HIS A 54 -31.39 24.38 27.30
C HIS A 54 -32.41 23.26 27.53
N LEU A 55 -32.37 22.14 26.80
CA LEU A 55 -33.22 20.98 27.04
C LEU A 55 -32.82 20.23 28.33
N LEU A 56 -31.52 20.08 28.57
CA LEU A 56 -31.01 19.40 29.77
C LEU A 56 -31.31 20.19 31.06
N HIS A 57 -31.34 21.53 31.03
CA HIS A 57 -31.71 22.36 32.17
C HIS A 57 -33.23 22.30 32.49
N LYS A 58 -34.10 22.00 31.51
CA LYS A 58 -35.55 21.84 31.74
C LYS A 58 -35.95 20.50 32.37
N HIS A 59 -35.05 19.50 32.40
CA HIS A 59 -35.33 18.18 32.99
C HIS A 59 -34.72 17.98 34.39
N ALA A 60 -34.06 19.00 34.98
CA ALA A 60 -33.41 18.90 36.27
C ALA A 60 -34.30 19.23 37.46
N ASP A 61 -35.53 19.72 37.25
CA ASP A 61 -36.49 20.05 38.33
C ASP A 61 -37.66 19.08 38.37
N THR A 62 -37.44 17.84 38.78
CA THR A 62 -38.48 17.04 39.46
C THR A 62 -37.89 15.75 40.04
N LYS A 63 -37.99 15.72 41.38
CA LYS A 63 -38.23 14.58 42.29
C LYS A 63 -37.09 13.99 43.09
N GLU A 64 -37.34 14.31 44.34
CA GLU A 64 -36.92 13.68 45.59
C GLU A 64 -37.08 12.17 45.73
N ALA A 65 -36.13 11.65 46.50
CA ALA A 65 -36.23 10.68 47.61
C ALA A 65 -36.87 9.30 47.39
N VAL A 66 -36.14 8.24 47.71
CA VAL A 66 -36.36 7.38 48.90
C VAL A 66 -35.34 6.22 48.96
N LYS A 67 -34.76 6.05 50.13
CA LYS A 67 -33.93 5.02 50.79
C LYS A 67 -34.16 3.56 50.38
N THR A 68 -33.12 2.75 50.33
CA THR A 68 -32.62 1.77 51.31
C THR A 68 -31.86 0.64 50.60
N SER A 69 -30.69 0.30 51.15
CA SER A 69 -29.94 -0.94 50.83
C SER A 69 -30.65 -2.19 51.39
N PRO A 70 -30.36 -3.38 50.88
CA PRO A 70 -29.35 -4.20 51.54
C PRO A 70 -28.39 -4.98 50.66
N LYS A 71 -27.27 -5.31 51.25
CA LYS A 71 -26.22 -6.23 50.85
C LYS A 71 -26.78 -7.55 50.30
N GLN A 72 -26.24 -7.99 49.15
CA GLN A 72 -26.10 -9.42 48.86
C GLN A 72 -24.81 -9.73 48.14
N THR A 73 -24.17 -10.74 48.62
CA THR A 73 -22.94 -11.44 48.34
C THR A 73 -22.66 -11.68 46.87
N ALA A 74 -21.41 -11.41 46.49
CA ALA A 74 -20.79 -11.77 45.24
C ALA A 74 -20.72 -13.30 45.08
N LYS A 75 -21.30 -13.82 43.99
CA LYS A 75 -20.93 -15.07 43.35
C LYS A 75 -20.25 -14.72 42.06
N SER A 76 -18.96 -15.08 41.95
CA SER A 76 -18.20 -15.06 40.73
C SER A 76 -18.94 -15.92 39.69
N LYS A 77 -19.38 -15.30 38.60
CA LYS A 77 -19.71 -16.00 37.37
C LYS A 77 -18.52 -15.86 36.45
N ASP A 78 -17.92 -16.99 36.13
CA ASP A 78 -17.07 -17.18 34.94
C ASP A 78 -17.83 -16.66 33.72
N THR A 79 -17.40 -15.52 33.20
CA THR A 79 -17.80 -15.06 31.88
C THR A 79 -16.81 -15.64 30.89
N SER A 80 -17.12 -16.82 30.34
CA SER A 80 -16.57 -17.22 29.06
C SER A 80 -16.96 -16.15 28.05
N SER A 81 -15.99 -15.34 27.64
CA SER A 81 -16.11 -14.40 26.54
C SER A 81 -16.39 -15.21 25.27
N SER A 82 -17.63 -15.30 24.84
CA SER A 82 -17.97 -15.68 23.49
C SER A 82 -17.34 -14.64 22.56
N LYS A 83 -16.23 -14.97 21.88
CA LYS A 83 -15.73 -14.13 20.80
C LYS A 83 -16.87 -13.96 19.80
N GLU A 84 -17.28 -12.74 19.58
CA GLU A 84 -18.27 -12.41 18.55
C GLU A 84 -17.77 -12.92 17.21
N LYS A 85 -18.59 -13.68 16.49
CA LYS A 85 -18.16 -14.28 15.21
C LYS A 85 -18.06 -13.16 14.18
N ILE A 86 -16.87 -12.96 13.62
CA ILE A 86 -16.61 -11.99 12.55
C ILE A 86 -17.37 -12.44 11.29
N ASP A 87 -18.13 -11.54 10.69
CA ASP A 87 -18.82 -11.79 9.41
C ASP A 87 -17.83 -11.60 8.25
N THR A 88 -17.58 -12.66 7.50
CA THR A 88 -16.70 -12.68 6.32
C THR A 88 -17.45 -12.76 5.00
N SER A 89 -18.79 -12.64 5.01
CA SER A 89 -19.62 -12.83 3.83
C SER A 89 -19.33 -11.86 2.66
N ALA A 90 -18.78 -10.68 2.95
CA ALA A 90 -18.39 -9.70 1.95
C ALA A 90 -17.00 -9.98 1.32
N VAL A 91 -16.18 -10.83 1.95
CA VAL A 91 -14.81 -11.11 1.51
C VAL A 91 -14.81 -12.20 0.43
N LYS A 92 -14.09 -11.93 -0.67
CA LYS A 92 -13.91 -12.87 -1.78
C LYS A 92 -12.52 -13.48 -1.67
N THR A 93 -12.48 -14.79 -1.39
CA THR A 93 -11.23 -15.54 -1.25
C THR A 93 -10.94 -16.30 -2.53
N GLN A 94 -9.72 -16.17 -3.05
CA GLN A 94 -9.19 -16.93 -4.19
C GLN A 94 -8.03 -17.79 -3.71
N GLU A 95 -7.95 -19.04 -4.14
CA GLU A 95 -6.80 -19.92 -3.91
C GLU A 95 -6.05 -20.12 -5.23
N LEU A 96 -4.73 -19.97 -5.19
CA LEU A 96 -3.83 -20.12 -6.32
C LEU A 96 -2.63 -20.98 -5.94
N VAL A 97 -2.08 -21.72 -6.91
CA VAL A 97 -0.83 -22.47 -6.76
C VAL A 97 0.22 -21.80 -7.63
N ILE A 98 1.29 -21.32 -7.01
CA ILE A 98 2.46 -20.80 -7.73
C ILE A 98 3.45 -21.95 -7.91
N ASN A 99 3.65 -22.38 -9.15
CA ASN A 99 4.67 -23.36 -9.48
C ASN A 99 6.02 -22.66 -9.52
N THR A 100 6.79 -22.73 -8.43
CA THR A 100 8.16 -22.23 -8.35
C THR A 100 9.19 -23.13 -9.05
N ASP A 101 8.76 -24.24 -9.65
CA ASP A 101 9.62 -25.18 -10.38
C ASP A 101 9.90 -24.74 -11.83
N THR A 102 10.60 -23.66 -12.04
CA THR A 102 11.27 -23.33 -13.32
C THR A 102 12.71 -23.81 -13.28
N ASN A 103 12.94 -25.09 -13.34
CA ASN A 103 14.12 -25.84 -13.79
C ASN A 103 14.45 -27.05 -12.90
N SER A 104 13.84 -28.17 -13.16
CA SER A 104 14.58 -29.44 -13.27
C SER A 104 13.63 -30.56 -13.67
N ASP A 105 13.77 -31.05 -14.90
CA ASP A 105 13.39 -32.41 -15.26
C ASP A 105 14.06 -33.41 -14.30
N LYS A 106 13.34 -33.78 -13.27
CA LYS A 106 13.49 -35.09 -12.61
C LYS A 106 12.28 -35.33 -11.68
N LYS A 107 11.29 -36.10 -12.17
CA LYS A 107 10.37 -36.85 -11.32
C LYS A 107 11.13 -37.48 -10.16
N LYS A 108 11.03 -36.93 -8.94
CA LYS A 108 11.25 -37.67 -7.70
C LYS A 108 9.89 -37.80 -7.01
N LYS A 109 9.35 -39.01 -7.03
CA LYS A 109 8.30 -39.48 -6.14
C LYS A 109 8.65 -39.13 -4.70
N GLY A 110 7.66 -38.61 -3.97
CA GLY A 110 7.58 -38.28 -2.58
C GLY A 110 8.68 -38.84 -1.67
N SER A 111 9.43 -37.91 -1.12
CA SER A 111 10.07 -38.09 0.19
C SER A 111 9.57 -36.90 1.02
N SER A 112 8.68 -37.18 1.99
CA SER A 112 8.36 -36.23 3.04
C SER A 112 9.66 -35.91 3.76
N SER A 113 10.26 -34.75 3.50
CA SER A 113 11.39 -34.26 4.31
C SER A 113 10.83 -34.01 5.71
N LYS A 114 11.33 -34.73 6.69
CA LYS A 114 10.98 -34.60 8.11
C LYS A 114 11.63 -33.34 8.74
N GLY A 115 11.82 -32.29 8.02
CA GLY A 115 12.44 -31.04 8.50
C GLY A 115 11.52 -29.84 8.33
N PRO A 116 11.82 -28.71 9.00
CA PRO A 116 11.07 -27.46 8.81
C PRO A 116 11.20 -26.97 7.35
N THR A 117 10.17 -26.29 6.88
CA THR A 117 10.14 -25.64 5.55
C THR A 117 10.43 -24.16 5.71
N THR A 118 11.27 -23.59 4.85
CA THR A 118 11.50 -22.14 4.82
C THR A 118 10.91 -21.53 3.55
N ILE A 119 10.30 -20.34 3.72
CA ILE A 119 9.74 -19.54 2.64
C ILE A 119 10.27 -18.11 2.75
N THR A 120 10.93 -17.64 1.70
CA THR A 120 11.40 -16.26 1.59
C THR A 120 10.43 -15.45 0.75
N ILE A 121 9.90 -14.37 1.33
CA ILE A 121 8.96 -13.47 0.66
C ILE A 121 9.62 -12.10 0.51
N SER A 122 9.63 -11.59 -0.73
CA SER A 122 10.11 -10.25 -1.06
C SER A 122 8.92 -9.32 -1.26
N SER A 123 8.95 -8.17 -0.59
CA SER A 123 7.98 -7.09 -0.77
C SER A 123 8.69 -5.87 -1.34
N MET A 124 8.12 -5.28 -2.37
CA MET A 124 8.65 -4.11 -3.07
C MET A 124 7.66 -2.93 -2.97
N GLY A 125 8.18 -1.72 -3.10
CA GLY A 125 7.38 -0.49 -3.04
C GLY A 125 6.45 -0.27 -4.23
N ASP A 126 6.04 0.99 -4.43
CA ASP A 126 5.04 1.38 -5.41
C ASP A 126 5.53 1.15 -6.84
N CYS A 127 4.81 0.30 -7.58
CA CYS A 127 5.05 -0.01 -8.98
C CYS A 127 3.94 0.62 -9.84
N THR A 128 4.27 1.76 -10.47
CA THR A 128 3.40 2.45 -11.43
C THR A 128 3.86 2.09 -12.84
N LEU A 129 3.33 0.99 -13.39
CA LEU A 129 3.68 0.54 -14.75
C LEU A 129 2.82 1.27 -15.78
N GLY A 130 3.22 2.49 -16.09
CA GLY A 130 2.47 3.37 -16.96
C GLY A 130 2.90 4.83 -16.83
N THR A 131 2.08 5.72 -17.38
CA THR A 131 2.35 7.16 -17.34
C THR A 131 1.04 7.95 -17.32
N ASP A 132 1.10 9.21 -16.89
CA ASP A 132 0.01 10.16 -17.09
C ASP A 132 0.08 10.77 -18.49
N GLU A 133 -1.06 10.97 -19.15
CA GLU A 133 -1.14 11.54 -20.50
C GLU A 133 -0.59 12.97 -20.61
N SER A 134 -0.54 13.70 -19.47
CA SER A 134 -0.01 15.07 -19.41
C SER A 134 1.51 15.13 -19.34
N PHE A 135 2.20 13.99 -19.16
CA PHE A 135 3.66 13.93 -19.09
C PHE A 135 4.29 14.03 -20.48
N ASP A 136 5.56 14.42 -20.52
CA ASP A 136 6.38 14.37 -21.73
C ASP A 136 6.56 12.91 -22.15
N GLN A 137 5.85 12.53 -23.21
CA GLN A 137 5.81 11.15 -23.69
C GLN A 137 7.17 10.65 -24.24
N SER A 138 8.09 11.56 -24.61
CA SER A 138 9.42 11.19 -25.11
C SER A 138 10.38 10.66 -24.03
N THR A 139 10.07 10.95 -22.76
CA THR A 139 10.87 10.55 -21.58
C THR A 139 10.04 9.75 -20.57
N SER A 140 8.85 9.32 -20.98
CA SER A 140 7.91 8.59 -20.13
C SER A 140 8.28 7.11 -19.98
N PHE A 141 7.59 6.46 -19.05
CA PHE A 141 7.65 5.00 -18.89
C PHE A 141 7.36 4.28 -20.22
N ASN A 142 6.34 4.76 -20.96
CA ASN A 142 5.97 4.20 -22.25
C ASN A 142 7.10 4.29 -23.30
N ALA A 143 7.85 5.40 -23.30
CA ALA A 143 9.00 5.56 -24.20
C ALA A 143 10.08 4.51 -23.90
N TYR A 144 10.40 4.30 -22.63
CA TYR A 144 11.38 3.30 -22.21
C TYR A 144 10.93 1.87 -22.57
N TYR A 145 9.64 1.56 -22.34
CA TYR A 145 9.12 0.25 -22.75
C TYR A 145 9.22 0.02 -24.27
N ASN A 146 8.90 1.03 -25.06
CA ASN A 146 8.97 0.94 -26.51
C ASN A 146 10.41 0.81 -27.03
N GLU A 147 11.38 1.39 -26.33
CA GLU A 147 12.81 1.34 -26.72
C GLU A 147 13.48 0.06 -26.22
N TYR A 148 13.21 -0.39 -25.00
CA TYR A 148 13.98 -1.44 -24.33
C TYR A 148 13.20 -2.74 -24.08
N GLY A 149 11.86 -2.72 -24.17
CA GLY A 149 11.01 -3.87 -23.86
C GLY A 149 10.80 -4.12 -22.38
N ALA A 150 10.08 -5.20 -22.06
CA ALA A 150 9.68 -5.54 -20.69
C ALA A 150 10.87 -5.88 -19.79
N ASP A 151 11.85 -6.61 -20.30
CA ASP A 151 13.01 -7.11 -19.55
C ASP A 151 13.90 -6.01 -18.97
N TYR A 152 13.74 -4.79 -19.44
CA TYR A 152 14.54 -3.66 -18.99
C TYR A 152 14.26 -3.27 -17.54
N PHE A 153 12.99 -3.25 -17.12
CA PHE A 153 12.57 -2.56 -15.92
C PHE A 153 13.05 -3.19 -14.61
N PHE A 154 13.07 -4.50 -14.52
CA PHE A 154 13.52 -5.22 -13.31
C PHE A 154 14.89 -5.92 -13.49
N LYS A 155 15.61 -5.66 -14.58
CA LYS A 155 16.85 -6.38 -14.93
C LYS A 155 17.90 -6.42 -13.81
N ASN A 156 17.99 -5.35 -13.01
CA ASN A 156 19.00 -5.23 -11.95
C ASN A 156 18.57 -5.88 -10.61
N VAL A 157 17.30 -6.26 -10.48
CA VAL A 157 16.75 -6.92 -9.28
C VAL A 157 16.24 -8.33 -9.57
N ARG A 158 16.13 -8.72 -10.85
CA ARG A 158 15.57 -10.01 -11.27
C ARG A 158 16.20 -11.20 -10.54
N SER A 159 17.52 -11.26 -10.43
CA SER A 159 18.20 -12.38 -9.76
C SER A 159 17.89 -12.49 -8.27
N ILE A 160 17.47 -11.39 -7.63
CA ILE A 160 17.03 -11.37 -6.25
C ILE A 160 15.64 -12.00 -6.13
N LEU A 161 14.73 -11.62 -7.05
CA LEU A 161 13.36 -12.08 -7.09
C LEU A 161 13.24 -13.54 -7.58
N GLU A 162 14.13 -13.98 -8.49
CA GLU A 162 14.24 -15.38 -8.91
C GLU A 162 14.80 -16.30 -7.81
N ALA A 163 15.43 -15.73 -6.78
CA ALA A 163 16.02 -16.48 -5.67
C ALA A 163 15.09 -16.59 -4.45
N ASP A 164 14.00 -15.85 -4.40
CA ASP A 164 12.98 -15.95 -3.35
C ASP A 164 11.89 -16.98 -3.71
N ASP A 165 10.84 -17.06 -2.90
CA ASP A 165 9.75 -17.98 -3.10
C ASP A 165 8.42 -17.30 -3.46
N LEU A 166 8.32 -16.00 -3.18
CA LEU A 166 7.16 -15.17 -3.49
C LEU A 166 7.55 -13.69 -3.49
N SER A 167 7.40 -13.05 -4.63
CA SER A 167 7.61 -11.60 -4.80
C SER A 167 6.28 -10.85 -4.90
N VAL A 168 6.12 -9.80 -4.08
CA VAL A 168 4.89 -9.01 -3.96
C VAL A 168 5.16 -7.54 -4.25
N VAL A 169 4.33 -6.91 -5.09
CA VAL A 169 4.37 -5.46 -5.41
C VAL A 169 3.08 -4.75 -5.02
N ASN A 170 3.15 -3.45 -4.74
CA ASN A 170 1.99 -2.58 -4.80
C ASN A 170 1.82 -2.07 -6.24
N PHE A 171 0.82 -2.57 -6.96
CA PHE A 171 0.53 -2.16 -8.33
C PHE A 171 -0.30 -0.87 -8.32
N GLU A 172 0.36 0.28 -8.43
CA GLU A 172 -0.23 1.59 -8.32
C GLU A 172 -0.48 2.22 -9.70
N GLY A 173 -1.65 1.95 -10.27
CA GLY A 173 -2.01 2.39 -11.61
C GLY A 173 -3.04 1.46 -12.25
N THR A 174 -3.22 1.60 -13.57
CA THR A 174 -4.16 0.79 -14.33
C THR A 174 -3.55 0.20 -15.60
N LEU A 175 -3.93 -1.03 -15.93
CA LEU A 175 -3.65 -1.68 -17.22
C LEU A 175 -4.95 -1.77 -18.00
N THR A 176 -5.22 -0.79 -18.87
CA THR A 176 -6.51 -0.66 -19.56
C THR A 176 -6.39 0.15 -20.84
N GLU A 177 -7.33 -0.05 -21.75
CA GLU A 177 -7.53 0.80 -22.93
C GLU A 177 -8.58 1.89 -22.70
N GLU A 178 -9.17 1.98 -21.48
CA GLU A 178 -10.17 3.00 -21.16
C GLU A 178 -9.59 4.42 -21.31
N THR A 179 -10.46 5.35 -21.74
CA THR A 179 -10.08 6.74 -22.02
C THR A 179 -10.73 7.74 -21.07
N SER A 180 -11.67 7.30 -20.25
CA SER A 180 -12.40 8.16 -19.30
C SER A 180 -11.53 8.46 -18.08
N ARG A 181 -10.54 9.36 -18.25
CA ARG A 181 -9.61 9.77 -17.20
C ARG A 181 -10.35 10.43 -16.04
N ALA A 182 -10.05 10.01 -14.81
CA ALA A 182 -10.56 10.63 -13.59
C ALA A 182 -10.11 12.11 -13.46
N ASP A 183 -10.94 12.97 -12.87
CA ASP A 183 -10.61 14.39 -12.59
C ASP A 183 -9.71 14.50 -11.35
N LYS A 184 -8.47 14.14 -11.52
CA LYS A 184 -7.41 14.18 -10.50
C LYS A 184 -6.09 14.65 -11.11
N THR A 185 -5.14 15.04 -10.27
CA THR A 185 -3.86 15.61 -10.71
C THR A 185 -3.10 14.65 -11.61
N PHE A 186 -2.95 13.39 -11.17
CA PHE A 186 -2.28 12.33 -11.90
C PHE A 186 -3.21 11.13 -12.07
N ALA A 187 -3.20 10.54 -13.25
CA ALA A 187 -3.92 9.31 -13.57
C ALA A 187 -3.03 8.43 -14.44
N PHE A 188 -2.69 7.26 -13.95
CA PHE A 188 -1.68 6.40 -14.56
C PHE A 188 -2.31 5.25 -15.34
N LYS A 189 -1.82 5.06 -16.55
CA LYS A 189 -2.27 4.02 -17.46
C LYS A 189 -1.12 3.41 -18.25
N GLY A 190 -1.15 2.08 -18.36
CA GLY A 190 -0.36 1.27 -19.27
C GLY A 190 -1.22 0.27 -20.03
N PRO A 191 -0.75 -0.27 -21.15
CA PRO A 191 -1.42 -1.35 -21.87
C PRO A 191 -1.26 -2.69 -21.14
N ALA A 192 -2.15 -3.65 -21.43
CA ALA A 192 -2.14 -4.99 -20.84
C ALA A 192 -0.77 -5.71 -20.91
N LYS A 193 -0.04 -5.53 -22.02
CA LYS A 193 1.29 -6.14 -22.22
C LYS A 193 2.35 -5.74 -21.17
N TYR A 194 2.10 -4.74 -20.31
CA TYR A 194 3.02 -4.39 -19.24
C TYR A 194 3.03 -5.42 -18.10
N THR A 195 2.09 -6.38 -18.10
CA THR A 195 2.20 -7.57 -17.25
C THR A 195 3.47 -8.36 -17.51
N ASP A 196 4.03 -8.32 -18.75
CA ASP A 196 5.25 -9.00 -19.11
C ASP A 196 6.47 -8.50 -18.29
N ILE A 197 6.42 -7.27 -17.77
CA ILE A 197 7.45 -6.71 -16.88
C ILE A 197 7.50 -7.52 -15.58
N LEU A 198 6.35 -7.84 -15.01
CA LEU A 198 6.23 -8.56 -13.75
C LEU A 198 6.54 -10.05 -13.94
N THR A 199 5.89 -10.70 -14.90
CA THR A 199 6.07 -12.14 -15.16
C THR A 199 7.48 -12.50 -15.61
N GLY A 200 8.12 -11.63 -16.41
CA GLY A 200 9.50 -11.79 -16.84
C GLY A 200 10.53 -11.52 -15.72
N SER A 201 10.08 -11.18 -14.50
CA SER A 201 10.95 -10.79 -13.40
C SER A 201 10.64 -11.51 -12.08
N SER A 202 9.95 -12.64 -12.15
CA SER A 202 9.53 -13.44 -10.99
C SER A 202 8.75 -12.63 -9.96
N VAL A 203 7.71 -11.91 -10.40
CA VAL A 203 6.75 -11.25 -9.53
C VAL A 203 5.43 -11.99 -9.63
N GLU A 204 5.00 -12.60 -8.54
CA GLU A 204 3.85 -13.51 -8.51
C GLU A 204 2.58 -12.87 -7.96
N ALA A 205 2.69 -11.78 -7.16
CA ALA A 205 1.53 -11.18 -6.53
C ALA A 205 1.53 -9.65 -6.57
N ALA A 206 0.33 -9.06 -6.67
CA ALA A 206 0.15 -7.63 -6.79
C ALA A 206 -1.02 -7.14 -5.92
N ASN A 207 -0.73 -6.22 -4.98
CA ASN A 207 -1.75 -5.44 -4.30
C ASN A 207 -2.32 -4.38 -5.24
N ILE A 208 -3.66 -4.32 -5.35
CA ILE A 208 -4.36 -3.33 -6.17
C ILE A 208 -5.19 -2.34 -5.34
N ALA A 209 -5.12 -2.41 -4.02
CA ALA A 209 -5.86 -1.51 -3.13
C ALA A 209 -5.11 -0.20 -2.91
N ASN A 210 -5.29 0.77 -3.83
CA ASN A 210 -4.64 2.08 -3.78
C ASN A 210 -5.49 3.18 -4.45
N ASN A 211 -5.04 4.44 -4.33
CA ASN A 211 -5.72 5.61 -4.89
C ASN A 211 -5.65 5.69 -6.43
N HIS A 212 -4.83 4.87 -7.10
CA HIS A 212 -4.68 4.84 -8.55
C HIS A 212 -5.36 3.65 -9.24
N SER A 213 -6.01 2.77 -8.49
CA SER A 213 -6.68 1.59 -9.05
C SER A 213 -7.87 1.90 -9.98
N LYS A 214 -8.45 3.11 -9.88
CA LYS A 214 -9.58 3.58 -10.69
C LYS A 214 -9.30 4.85 -11.49
N ASP A 215 -8.08 5.05 -11.92
CA ASP A 215 -7.66 6.26 -12.62
C ASP A 215 -8.41 6.52 -13.93
N TYR A 216 -8.98 5.49 -14.52
CA TYR A 216 -9.86 5.55 -15.70
C TYR A 216 -11.22 4.89 -15.42
N GLY A 217 -11.72 5.02 -14.16
CA GLY A 217 -13.01 4.51 -13.72
C GLY A 217 -12.98 3.04 -13.27
N THR A 218 -14.15 2.52 -12.88
CA THR A 218 -14.27 1.14 -12.36
C THR A 218 -13.82 0.10 -13.39
N LYS A 219 -14.12 0.33 -14.67
CA LYS A 219 -13.71 -0.58 -15.74
C LYS A 219 -12.20 -0.74 -15.84
N SER A 220 -11.44 0.34 -15.59
CA SER A 220 -9.97 0.25 -15.61
C SER A 220 -9.40 -0.62 -14.48
N GLN A 221 -10.05 -0.64 -13.32
CA GLN A 221 -9.71 -1.56 -12.23
C GLN A 221 -10.01 -3.01 -12.61
N GLU A 222 -11.21 -3.26 -13.17
CA GLU A 222 -11.59 -4.59 -13.65
C GLU A 222 -10.63 -5.12 -14.74
N ASP A 223 -10.25 -4.26 -15.68
CA ASP A 223 -9.29 -4.58 -16.73
C ASP A 223 -7.91 -4.91 -16.13
N THR A 224 -7.46 -4.13 -15.15
CA THR A 224 -6.19 -4.36 -14.46
C THR A 224 -6.16 -5.71 -13.76
N ILE A 225 -7.20 -6.02 -12.98
CA ILE A 225 -7.34 -7.33 -12.32
C ILE A 225 -7.32 -8.46 -13.36
N LYS A 226 -8.12 -8.34 -14.41
CA LYS A 226 -8.19 -9.34 -15.48
C LYS A 226 -6.85 -9.53 -16.17
N ASN A 227 -6.13 -8.44 -16.50
CA ASN A 227 -4.87 -8.53 -17.21
C ASN A 227 -3.77 -9.17 -16.35
N LEU A 228 -3.67 -8.78 -15.06
CA LEU A 228 -2.75 -9.40 -14.11
C LEU A 228 -3.09 -10.88 -13.89
N SER A 229 -4.35 -11.23 -13.64
CA SER A 229 -4.77 -12.62 -13.43
C SER A 229 -4.56 -13.49 -14.68
N ASN A 230 -4.82 -12.97 -15.88
CA ASN A 230 -4.54 -13.66 -17.13
C ASN A 230 -3.05 -13.95 -17.35
N ALA A 231 -2.18 -13.11 -16.79
CA ALA A 231 -0.74 -13.27 -16.79
C ALA A 231 -0.24 -14.21 -15.67
N GLY A 232 -1.14 -14.75 -14.84
CA GLY A 232 -0.80 -15.64 -13.72
C GLY A 232 -0.37 -14.93 -12.46
N ILE A 233 -0.56 -13.61 -12.35
CA ILE A 233 -0.22 -12.82 -11.17
C ILE A 233 -1.41 -12.82 -10.21
N ALA A 234 -1.19 -13.25 -8.97
CA ALA A 234 -2.17 -13.22 -7.90
C ALA A 234 -2.53 -11.77 -7.54
N THR A 235 -3.78 -11.37 -7.77
CA THR A 235 -4.24 -10.01 -7.45
C THR A 235 -5.09 -10.01 -6.19
N PHE A 236 -4.80 -9.10 -5.29
CA PHE A 236 -5.53 -8.93 -4.03
C PHE A 236 -5.71 -7.45 -3.69
N GLY A 237 -6.63 -7.17 -2.78
CA GLY A 237 -6.92 -5.82 -2.30
C GLY A 237 -8.40 -5.52 -2.19
N TYR A 238 -8.73 -4.59 -1.34
CA TYR A 238 -10.10 -4.29 -0.90
C TYR A 238 -10.74 -5.53 -0.23
N GLU A 239 -11.88 -5.99 -0.72
CA GLU A 239 -12.55 -7.22 -0.27
C GLU A 239 -12.01 -8.51 -0.90
N ASN A 240 -11.07 -8.42 -1.83
CA ASN A 240 -10.49 -9.60 -2.48
C ASN A 240 -9.20 -9.99 -1.75
N VAL A 241 -9.21 -11.19 -1.18
CA VAL A 241 -8.04 -11.80 -0.55
C VAL A 241 -7.60 -13.02 -1.37
N VAL A 242 -6.32 -13.34 -1.31
CA VAL A 242 -5.79 -14.51 -2.03
C VAL A 242 -4.97 -15.39 -1.07
N VAL A 243 -5.12 -16.69 -1.22
CA VAL A 243 -4.25 -17.68 -0.58
C VAL A 243 -3.42 -18.33 -1.67
N VAL A 244 -2.10 -18.21 -1.53
CA VAL A 244 -1.12 -18.73 -2.48
C VAL A 244 -0.43 -19.93 -1.85
N ASP A 245 -0.44 -21.08 -2.54
CA ASP A 245 0.37 -22.23 -2.12
C ASP A 245 1.80 -22.05 -2.62
N VAL A 246 2.74 -21.96 -1.67
CA VAL A 246 4.17 -21.81 -1.91
C VAL A 246 4.87 -22.97 -1.22
N LYS A 247 5.41 -23.92 -1.96
CA LYS A 247 6.07 -25.14 -1.42
C LYS A 247 5.18 -25.94 -0.46
N GLY A 248 3.86 -25.92 -0.64
CA GLY A 248 2.90 -26.61 0.22
C GLY A 248 2.49 -25.81 1.48
N ILE A 249 2.93 -24.56 1.60
CA ILE A 249 2.55 -23.63 2.66
C ILE A 249 1.58 -22.60 2.10
N LYS A 250 0.46 -22.42 2.78
CA LYS A 250 -0.56 -21.45 2.38
C LYS A 250 -0.22 -20.05 2.91
N VAL A 251 0.12 -19.14 1.99
CA VAL A 251 0.40 -17.73 2.26
C VAL A 251 -0.84 -16.90 1.91
N GLY A 252 -1.46 -16.26 2.87
CA GLY A 252 -2.60 -15.37 2.71
C GLY A 252 -2.15 -13.92 2.49
N LEU A 253 -2.68 -13.28 1.44
CA LEU A 253 -2.39 -11.90 1.10
C LEU A 253 -3.67 -11.07 1.09
N THR A 254 -3.63 -9.90 1.72
CA THR A 254 -4.71 -8.91 1.69
C THR A 254 -4.18 -7.50 1.53
N GLY A 255 -4.99 -6.62 0.93
CA GLY A 255 -4.66 -5.23 0.68
C GLY A 255 -5.73 -4.28 1.22
N ILE A 256 -5.31 -3.26 1.96
CA ILE A 256 -6.18 -2.26 2.59
C ILE A 256 -5.87 -0.87 2.04
N TYR A 257 -6.85 -0.22 1.44
CA TYR A 257 -6.79 1.19 1.02
C TYR A 257 -7.34 2.08 2.13
N GLU A 258 -6.46 2.80 2.84
CA GLU A 258 -6.81 3.54 4.06
C GLU A 258 -7.23 4.99 3.79
N LEU A 259 -6.68 5.66 2.78
CA LEU A 259 -6.76 7.13 2.60
C LEU A 259 -8.16 7.75 2.59
N ALA A 260 -9.18 6.97 2.28
CA ALA A 260 -10.56 7.47 2.20
C ALA A 260 -11.34 7.32 3.52
N GLU A 261 -11.04 6.29 4.29
CA GLU A 261 -11.89 5.88 5.43
C GLU A 261 -11.11 5.74 6.74
N HIS A 262 -9.80 5.87 6.69
CA HIS A 262 -8.91 5.89 7.87
C HIS A 262 -9.17 4.73 8.85
N GLU A 263 -9.40 5.03 10.13
CA GLU A 263 -9.61 4.01 11.16
C GLU A 263 -10.86 3.15 10.96
N GLN A 264 -11.80 3.54 10.09
CA GLN A 264 -12.98 2.72 9.77
C GLN A 264 -12.61 1.45 9.03
N LYS A 265 -11.38 1.38 8.46
CA LYS A 265 -10.82 0.17 7.85
C LYS A 265 -10.56 -0.97 8.87
N ALA A 266 -10.66 -0.71 10.16
CA ALA A 266 -10.51 -1.73 11.20
C ALA A 266 -11.43 -2.94 10.98
N THR A 267 -12.67 -2.73 10.53
CA THR A 267 -13.62 -3.82 10.22
C THR A 267 -13.10 -4.65 9.04
N GLN A 268 -12.72 -4.01 7.93
CA GLN A 268 -12.20 -4.70 6.75
C GLN A 268 -10.93 -5.51 7.06
N ILE A 269 -10.02 -4.98 7.91
CA ILE A 269 -8.83 -5.69 8.34
C ILE A 269 -9.20 -7.00 9.03
N LYS A 270 -10.13 -6.95 9.99
CA LYS A 270 -10.59 -8.13 10.73
C LYS A 270 -11.27 -9.15 9.84
N GLU A 271 -12.17 -8.70 8.98
CA GLU A 271 -12.90 -9.56 8.04
C GLU A 271 -11.95 -10.25 7.06
N ASN A 272 -11.02 -9.52 6.45
CA ASN A 272 -10.06 -10.08 5.51
C ASN A 272 -9.10 -11.07 6.17
N ILE A 273 -8.55 -10.76 7.34
CA ILE A 273 -7.67 -11.67 8.08
C ILE A 273 -8.44 -12.93 8.51
N GLN A 274 -9.68 -12.78 8.98
CA GLN A 274 -10.49 -13.94 9.36
C GLN A 274 -10.78 -14.84 8.15
N ALA A 275 -11.12 -14.26 6.99
CA ALA A 275 -11.35 -15.02 5.76
C ALA A 275 -10.10 -15.79 5.32
N LEU A 276 -8.91 -15.20 5.45
CA LEU A 276 -7.64 -15.90 5.18
C LEU A 276 -7.40 -17.07 6.15
N LYS A 277 -7.68 -16.88 7.44
CA LYS A 277 -7.61 -17.96 8.44
C LYS A 277 -8.59 -19.09 8.13
N ASP A 278 -9.84 -18.75 7.77
CA ASP A 278 -10.87 -19.72 7.41
C ASP A 278 -10.50 -20.53 6.14
N ALA A 279 -9.73 -19.92 5.20
CA ALA A 279 -9.15 -20.58 4.04
C ALA A 279 -7.88 -21.39 4.35
N GLY A 280 -7.42 -21.37 5.61
CA GLY A 280 -6.29 -22.16 6.08
C GLY A 280 -4.92 -21.54 5.81
N ALA A 281 -4.82 -20.21 5.64
CA ALA A 281 -3.55 -19.52 5.54
C ALA A 281 -2.71 -19.74 6.81
N GLN A 282 -1.45 -20.11 6.60
CA GLN A 282 -0.46 -20.35 7.67
C GLN A 282 0.40 -19.10 7.92
N ILE A 283 0.65 -18.32 6.88
CA ILE A 283 1.31 -17.01 6.93
C ILE A 283 0.30 -16.00 6.38
N ILE A 284 0.11 -14.86 7.07
CA ILE A 284 -0.79 -13.79 6.64
C ILE A 284 -0.01 -12.48 6.50
N ILE A 285 -0.03 -11.90 5.30
CA ILE A 285 0.61 -10.62 4.99
C ILE A 285 -0.45 -9.59 4.65
N VAL A 286 -0.41 -8.45 5.35
CA VAL A 286 -1.31 -7.33 5.11
C VAL A 286 -0.55 -6.19 4.46
N ASN A 287 -0.99 -5.80 3.25
CA ASN A 287 -0.44 -4.67 2.52
C ASN A 287 -1.36 -3.46 2.71
N PHE A 288 -0.80 -2.35 3.16
CA PHE A 288 -1.53 -1.09 3.31
C PHE A 288 -1.12 -0.06 2.25
N HIS A 289 -2.09 0.69 1.77
CA HIS A 289 -1.85 1.93 1.03
C HIS A 289 -2.42 3.09 1.84
N TRP A 290 -1.56 3.83 2.54
CA TRP A 290 -1.90 4.71 3.66
C TRP A 290 -0.95 5.90 3.82
N GLY A 291 -1.17 6.70 4.87
CA GLY A 291 -0.23 7.74 5.29
C GLY A 291 -0.34 9.02 4.45
N ILE A 292 0.75 9.75 4.38
CA ILE A 292 0.83 11.06 3.71
C ILE A 292 2.05 11.09 2.80
N GLU A 293 1.85 11.51 1.54
CA GLU A 293 2.96 11.64 0.57
C GLU A 293 4.11 12.48 1.13
N LYS A 294 5.34 11.95 1.06
CA LYS A 294 6.60 12.60 1.46
C LYS A 294 6.76 12.85 2.95
N GLU A 295 5.90 12.27 3.79
CA GLU A 295 6.17 12.14 5.21
C GLU A 295 7.06 10.92 5.46
N TYR A 296 8.06 11.08 6.33
CA TYR A 296 9.07 10.04 6.61
C TYR A 296 8.82 9.30 7.92
N THR A 297 7.76 9.67 8.62
CA THR A 297 7.40 9.09 9.91
C THR A 297 5.93 8.68 9.88
N PRO A 298 5.62 7.43 10.24
CA PRO A 298 4.24 6.96 10.23
C PRO A 298 3.37 7.72 11.23
N ASN A 299 2.18 8.10 10.79
CA ASN A 299 1.21 8.78 11.64
C ASN A 299 0.50 7.81 12.60
N ALA A 300 -0.30 8.36 13.52
CA ALA A 300 -1.00 7.57 14.54
C ALA A 300 -1.99 6.55 13.95
N THR A 301 -2.64 6.87 12.82
CA THR A 301 -3.57 5.96 12.14
C THR A 301 -2.83 4.76 11.53
N GLN A 302 -1.68 5.00 10.88
CA GLN A 302 -0.84 3.92 10.35
C GLN A 302 -0.43 2.96 11.48
N LYS A 303 0.12 3.48 12.59
CA LYS A 303 0.51 2.66 13.76
C LYS A 303 -0.66 1.86 14.32
N LYS A 304 -1.80 2.51 14.54
CA LYS A 304 -2.99 1.86 15.10
C LYS A 304 -3.51 0.72 14.22
N LEU A 305 -3.58 0.92 12.90
CA LEU A 305 -4.08 -0.10 11.98
C LEU A 305 -3.06 -1.23 11.76
N ALA A 306 -1.75 -0.92 11.77
CA ALA A 306 -0.71 -1.92 11.72
C ALA A 306 -0.73 -2.85 12.95
N HIS A 307 -0.79 -2.26 14.15
CA HIS A 307 -0.90 -3.03 15.39
C HIS A 307 -2.17 -3.88 15.41
N LEU A 308 -3.32 -3.32 14.98
CA LEU A 308 -4.55 -4.09 14.84
C LEU A 308 -4.38 -5.29 13.91
N ALA A 309 -3.74 -5.13 12.75
CA ALA A 309 -3.53 -6.23 11.83
C ALA A 309 -2.69 -7.36 12.46
N ILE A 310 -1.62 -7.01 13.19
CA ILE A 310 -0.81 -8.00 13.92
C ILE A 310 -1.63 -8.67 15.04
N ASP A 311 -2.37 -7.89 15.83
CA ASP A 311 -3.21 -8.41 16.91
C ASP A 311 -4.32 -9.34 16.39
N GLU A 312 -4.83 -9.08 15.19
CA GLU A 312 -5.78 -9.97 14.50
C GLU A 312 -5.10 -11.16 13.81
N GLY A 313 -3.77 -11.26 13.82
CA GLY A 313 -2.99 -12.42 13.41
C GLY A 313 -2.29 -12.31 12.06
N ALA A 314 -1.96 -11.10 11.62
CA ALA A 314 -1.00 -10.93 10.55
C ALA A 314 0.42 -11.27 11.01
N ASP A 315 1.21 -11.88 10.14
CA ASP A 315 2.62 -12.22 10.38
C ASP A 315 3.58 -11.16 9.86
N LEU A 316 3.11 -10.32 8.92
CA LEU A 316 3.86 -9.22 8.33
C LEU A 316 2.90 -8.11 7.86
N VAL A 317 3.29 -6.87 8.10
CA VAL A 317 2.60 -5.67 7.57
C VAL A 317 3.55 -4.89 6.68
N ILE A 318 3.10 -4.58 5.46
CA ILE A 318 3.83 -3.79 4.47
C ILE A 318 3.01 -2.56 4.07
N GLY A 319 3.63 -1.40 4.12
CA GLY A 319 3.01 -0.13 3.79
C GLY A 319 3.51 0.50 2.49
N HIS A 320 2.62 1.28 1.86
CA HIS A 320 2.79 1.95 0.58
C HIS A 320 2.11 3.33 0.59
N HIS A 321 2.31 4.16 -0.42
CA HIS A 321 1.74 5.48 -0.65
C HIS A 321 2.62 6.67 -0.24
N PRO A 322 3.36 6.71 0.87
CA PRO A 322 4.18 7.89 1.17
C PRO A 322 5.20 8.26 0.08
N HIS A 323 5.49 7.33 -0.85
CA HIS A 323 6.45 7.49 -1.95
C HIS A 323 7.88 7.79 -1.48
N VAL A 324 8.14 7.57 -0.21
CA VAL A 324 9.43 7.64 0.48
C VAL A 324 9.52 6.51 1.48
N LEU A 325 10.72 6.16 1.90
CA LEU A 325 10.89 5.18 2.98
C LEU A 325 10.38 5.76 4.30
N GLU A 326 9.62 4.96 5.04
CA GLU A 326 9.34 5.15 6.47
C GLU A 326 10.07 4.06 7.28
N GLY A 327 9.94 4.11 8.61
CA GLY A 327 10.61 3.19 9.52
C GLY A 327 10.05 1.77 9.49
N ILE A 328 10.77 0.87 10.14
CA ILE A 328 10.39 -0.52 10.39
C ILE A 328 10.21 -0.70 11.89
N GLU A 329 9.08 -1.25 12.30
CA GLU A 329 8.74 -1.57 13.69
C GLU A 329 8.70 -3.08 13.90
N LYS A 330 9.10 -3.54 15.09
CA LYS A 330 8.83 -4.90 15.55
C LYS A 330 7.80 -4.85 16.67
N TYR A 331 6.54 -5.20 16.35
CA TYR A 331 5.42 -5.20 17.27
C TYR A 331 4.92 -6.64 17.54
N ASN A 332 4.82 -7.02 18.80
CA ASN A 332 4.43 -8.39 19.22
C ASN A 332 5.19 -9.50 18.48
N GLY A 333 6.50 -9.30 18.22
CA GLY A 333 7.36 -10.27 17.54
C GLY A 333 7.22 -10.29 16.01
N LYS A 334 6.34 -9.47 15.40
CA LYS A 334 6.12 -9.38 13.96
C LYS A 334 6.62 -8.04 13.42
N TYR A 335 6.99 -8.01 12.14
CA TYR A 335 7.51 -6.82 11.50
C TYR A 335 6.42 -6.00 10.79
N ILE A 336 6.59 -4.69 10.88
CA ILE A 336 5.80 -3.67 10.19
C ILE A 336 6.78 -2.77 9.45
N ALA A 337 6.80 -2.82 8.12
CA ALA A 337 7.52 -1.86 7.28
C ALA A 337 6.52 -0.80 6.81
N TYR A 338 6.55 0.39 7.37
CA TYR A 338 5.52 1.42 7.18
C TYR A 338 5.45 2.00 5.77
N SER A 339 6.57 2.10 5.06
CA SER A 339 6.61 2.42 3.63
C SER A 339 7.90 1.96 2.99
N LEU A 340 7.77 1.28 1.85
CA LEU A 340 8.90 0.83 1.04
C LEU A 340 9.34 1.88 -0.01
N GLY A 341 8.65 3.02 -0.09
CA GLY A 341 8.90 4.04 -1.12
C GLY A 341 8.46 3.63 -2.53
N ASN A 342 8.93 4.36 -3.53
CA ASN A 342 8.69 4.02 -4.94
C ASN A 342 9.66 2.95 -5.42
N PHE A 343 9.19 2.00 -6.24
CA PHE A 343 10.06 0.97 -6.83
C PHE A 343 10.17 1.12 -8.35
N CYS A 344 9.35 0.48 -9.14
CA CYS A 344 9.30 0.67 -10.59
C CYS A 344 8.23 1.72 -10.92
N PHE A 345 8.61 3.01 -10.86
CA PHE A 345 7.66 4.10 -10.72
C PHE A 345 7.59 5.02 -11.93
N GLY A 346 6.55 4.86 -12.76
CA GLY A 346 6.27 5.71 -13.92
C GLY A 346 5.64 7.08 -13.61
N GLY A 347 5.31 7.35 -12.35
CA GLY A 347 4.57 8.55 -11.93
C GLY A 347 5.39 9.84 -11.86
N ASN A 348 6.72 9.78 -11.96
CA ASN A 348 7.58 10.96 -11.95
C ASN A 348 8.90 10.70 -12.68
N LYS A 349 9.25 11.58 -13.63
CA LYS A 349 10.50 11.47 -14.40
C LYS A 349 11.78 11.77 -13.62
N ASN A 350 11.69 12.38 -12.44
CA ASN A 350 12.82 12.65 -11.56
C ASN A 350 12.35 12.98 -10.14
N PRO A 351 11.94 11.97 -9.34
CA PRO A 351 11.63 12.16 -7.93
C PRO A 351 12.83 12.73 -7.18
N SER A 352 12.57 13.58 -6.19
CA SER A 352 13.62 14.16 -5.34
C SER A 352 14.24 13.13 -4.41
N ASP A 353 13.44 12.17 -3.93
CA ASP A 353 13.87 11.00 -3.17
C ASP A 353 13.75 9.78 -4.08
N LYS A 354 14.84 9.03 -4.21
CA LYS A 354 14.92 7.82 -5.03
C LYS A 354 15.17 6.57 -4.19
N ASP A 355 15.29 6.75 -2.88
CA ASP A 355 15.55 5.64 -1.97
C ASP A 355 14.31 4.75 -1.86
N THR A 356 14.56 3.46 -1.98
CA THR A 356 13.58 2.40 -1.83
C THR A 356 14.27 1.16 -1.27
N MET A 357 13.53 0.10 -1.03
CA MET A 357 14.08 -1.18 -0.60
C MET A 357 13.29 -2.36 -1.14
N ILE A 358 13.94 -3.51 -1.23
CA ILE A 358 13.27 -4.80 -1.20
C ILE A 358 13.32 -5.26 0.25
N PHE A 359 12.16 -5.45 0.86
CA PHE A 359 12.03 -6.02 2.20
C PHE A 359 11.80 -7.52 2.06
N GLN A 360 12.76 -8.34 2.52
CA GLN A 360 12.62 -9.78 2.51
C GLN A 360 12.43 -10.29 3.93
N GLN A 361 11.48 -11.21 4.11
CA GLN A 361 11.34 -12.01 5.32
C GLN A 361 11.34 -13.50 4.97
N THR A 362 12.18 -14.28 5.65
CA THR A 362 12.18 -15.74 5.55
C THR A 362 11.43 -16.29 6.74
N PHE A 363 10.31 -16.95 6.48
CA PHE A 363 9.51 -17.65 7.46
C PHE A 363 9.96 -19.10 7.57
N THR A 364 10.12 -19.58 8.79
CA THR A 364 10.37 -20.99 9.09
C THR A 364 9.08 -21.63 9.58
N ILE A 365 8.64 -22.69 8.92
CA ILE A 365 7.44 -23.44 9.28
C ILE A 365 7.90 -24.79 9.79
N ASP A 366 7.53 -25.13 11.02
CA ASP A 366 7.88 -26.41 11.65
C ASP A 366 7.08 -27.58 11.04
N THR A 367 7.40 -28.79 11.50
CA THR A 367 6.75 -30.02 11.02
C THR A 367 5.27 -30.12 11.37
N ASP A 368 4.81 -29.33 12.33
CA ASP A 368 3.42 -29.25 12.75
C ASP A 368 2.64 -28.13 12.02
N GLY A 369 3.31 -27.43 11.09
CA GLY A 369 2.74 -26.36 10.27
C GLY A 369 2.67 -25.00 10.98
N LYS A 370 3.37 -24.84 12.10
CA LYS A 370 3.40 -23.58 12.86
C LYS A 370 4.56 -22.71 12.38
N VAL A 371 4.28 -21.42 12.18
CA VAL A 371 5.28 -20.39 11.85
C VAL A 371 6.11 -20.10 13.10
N ALA A 372 7.42 -20.17 12.98
CA ALA A 372 8.36 -19.83 14.04
C ALA A 372 8.42 -18.30 14.24
N ASP A 373 8.65 -17.88 15.47
CA ASP A 373 8.98 -16.49 15.78
C ASP A 373 10.49 -16.31 15.58
N ASP A 374 10.91 -16.13 14.32
CA ASP A 374 12.29 -15.86 13.98
C ASP A 374 12.47 -14.43 13.45
N ASP A 375 13.71 -13.89 13.55
CA ASP A 375 14.06 -12.55 13.13
C ASP A 375 14.74 -12.52 11.75
N ASN A 376 14.36 -13.43 10.88
CA ASN A 376 15.03 -13.62 9.61
C ASN A 376 14.53 -12.65 8.55
N ILE A 377 14.93 -11.36 8.68
CA ILE A 377 14.69 -10.33 7.68
C ILE A 377 15.98 -9.94 6.96
N ASN A 378 15.85 -9.54 5.71
CA ASN A 378 16.91 -8.97 4.91
C ASN A 378 16.42 -7.70 4.22
N ILE A 379 17.04 -6.56 4.53
CA ILE A 379 16.74 -5.28 3.93
C ILE A 379 17.76 -5.04 2.82
N ILE A 380 17.30 -4.99 1.57
CA ILE A 380 18.13 -4.69 0.40
C ILE A 380 17.85 -3.25 -0.02
N PRO A 381 18.73 -2.29 0.36
CA PRO A 381 18.61 -0.90 -0.08
C PRO A 381 18.68 -0.80 -1.60
N CYS A 382 17.75 -0.04 -2.17
CA CYS A 382 17.67 0.17 -3.62
C CYS A 382 17.49 1.66 -3.94
N SER A 383 17.79 2.01 -5.18
CA SER A 383 17.28 3.21 -5.82
C SER A 383 16.20 2.81 -6.82
N LEU A 384 15.11 3.58 -6.92
CA LEU A 384 14.06 3.37 -7.94
C LEU A 384 14.57 3.53 -9.40
N SER A 385 15.81 3.94 -9.55
CA SER A 385 16.45 4.24 -10.84
C SER A 385 17.91 3.82 -10.85
N SER A 386 18.41 3.33 -11.97
CA SER A 386 19.83 3.06 -12.16
C SER A 386 20.65 4.35 -12.40
N SER A 387 19.98 5.50 -12.50
CA SER A 387 20.57 6.81 -12.76
C SER A 387 20.29 7.79 -11.61
N SER A 388 21.34 8.52 -11.17
CA SER A 388 21.23 9.51 -10.10
C SER A 388 20.49 10.79 -10.52
N ASN A 389 20.54 11.17 -11.80
CA ASN A 389 20.07 12.47 -12.29
C ASN A 389 18.68 12.44 -12.96
N LYS A 390 18.08 11.27 -13.12
CA LYS A 390 16.74 11.08 -13.68
C LYS A 390 16.12 9.81 -13.09
N ASN A 391 14.87 9.58 -13.40
CA ASN A 391 14.24 8.27 -13.24
C ASN A 391 14.29 7.56 -14.60
N ASP A 392 14.94 6.43 -14.66
CA ASP A 392 14.96 5.55 -15.83
C ASP A 392 14.12 4.30 -15.63
N TYR A 393 13.30 4.30 -14.55
CA TYR A 393 12.32 3.24 -14.23
C TYR A 393 12.93 1.85 -14.01
N CYS A 394 14.21 1.79 -13.69
CA CYS A 394 14.95 0.54 -13.49
C CYS A 394 15.47 0.48 -12.05
N PRO A 395 14.69 -0.08 -11.10
CA PRO A 395 15.11 -0.25 -9.71
C PRO A 395 16.44 -1.00 -9.64
N THR A 396 17.35 -0.48 -8.80
CA THR A 396 18.72 -0.98 -8.74
C THR A 396 19.17 -1.08 -7.28
N PRO A 397 19.69 -2.24 -6.86
CA PRO A 397 20.30 -2.38 -5.54
C PRO A 397 21.47 -1.41 -5.37
N LEU A 398 21.57 -0.83 -4.18
CA LEU A 398 22.67 0.05 -3.79
C LEU A 398 23.78 -0.76 -3.12
N GLU A 399 25.02 -0.31 -3.29
CA GLU A 399 26.19 -0.95 -2.73
C GLU A 399 27.05 0.06 -1.95
N GLY A 400 27.96 -0.42 -1.10
CA GLY A 400 28.91 0.41 -0.36
C GLY A 400 28.25 1.52 0.46
N ASP A 401 28.80 2.72 0.40
CA ASP A 401 28.38 3.89 1.20
C ASP A 401 26.93 4.31 0.93
N GLU A 402 26.41 4.14 -0.29
CA GLU A 402 25.03 4.46 -0.62
C GLU A 402 24.03 3.47 -0.01
N ALA A 403 24.37 2.18 0.02
CA ALA A 403 23.54 1.19 0.72
C ALA A 403 23.52 1.45 2.22
N GLU A 404 24.67 1.79 2.79
CA GLU A 404 24.79 2.11 4.21
C GLU A 404 24.02 3.39 4.56
N ARG A 405 24.11 4.42 3.74
CA ARG A 405 23.32 5.65 3.89
C ARG A 405 21.82 5.37 3.98
N VAL A 406 21.32 4.47 3.11
CA VAL A 406 19.88 4.11 3.11
C VAL A 406 19.54 3.26 4.34
N ARG A 407 20.41 2.35 4.79
CA ARG A 407 20.17 1.60 6.05
C ARG A 407 20.07 2.54 7.24
N GLN A 408 21.01 3.48 7.39
CA GLN A 408 20.98 4.49 8.45
C GLN A 408 19.75 5.39 8.38
N LYS A 409 19.27 5.68 7.16
CA LYS A 409 17.99 6.40 6.94
C LYS A 409 16.81 5.61 7.49
N ILE A 410 16.73 4.31 7.20
CA ILE A 410 15.68 3.42 7.71
C ILE A 410 15.76 3.30 9.24
N GLU A 411 16.95 3.08 9.80
CA GLU A 411 17.18 3.00 11.25
C GLU A 411 16.69 4.29 11.94
N LYS A 412 17.10 5.45 11.43
CA LYS A 412 16.66 6.74 11.96
C LYS A 412 15.14 6.91 11.94
N TYR A 413 14.47 6.46 10.89
CA TYR A 413 13.00 6.53 10.79
C TYR A 413 12.29 5.49 11.65
N SER A 414 13.01 4.49 12.13
CA SER A 414 12.54 3.45 13.04
C SER A 414 12.71 3.82 14.52
N GLU A 415 13.45 4.88 14.82
CA GLU A 415 13.68 5.33 16.20
C GLU A 415 12.35 5.74 16.87
N GLY A 416 12.00 5.05 17.97
CA GLY A 416 10.80 5.33 18.76
C GLY A 416 9.48 4.81 18.17
N LEU A 417 9.55 3.88 17.22
CA LEU A 417 8.40 3.11 16.76
C LEU A 417 8.04 2.00 17.72
#